data_41b57f11e83a808143454d1eb653e045
#
_entry.id   41b57f11e83a808143454d1eb653e045
#
_cell.length_a   1.000
_cell.length_b   1.000
_cell.length_c   1.000
_cell.angle_alpha   90.00
_cell.angle_beta   90.00
_cell.angle_gamma   90.00
#
_symmetry.space_group_name_H-M   'P 1'
#
loop_
_entity.id
_entity.type
_entity.pdbx_description
1 polymer ?
#
loop_
_entity_poly.entity_id
_entity_poly.type
_entity_poly.pdbx_seq_one_letter_code
_entity_poly.pdbx_strand_id
1 'polypeptide(L)'
;SSCTGYLCPGISSYVAQKLGCRNNIHTQDVTGHGCGAAIPLTQIAHGYSKLMPSACIVTLSVEVCSAAFYISDEPDVLISTCLFGDGAAAAVWSSDSGDYEVYGYESFLNPKEREKIRFVNSGGKLKNQLHRSVPEMTAKAVKKLYENSETPKKIITHGGGRDVIDALEKKLGISEMVETRNVLANYGNLSSPSVMVALDEYLK
;
A
#
# COMPACT_ATOMS: atom_id res chain seq x y z
N SER A 1 4.94 6.47 4.16
CA SER A 1 5.72 5.61 3.25
C SER A 1 5.74 6.17 1.84
N SER A 2 6.77 5.88 1.09
CA SER A 2 6.88 6.12 -0.35
C SER A 2 7.86 5.12 -0.95
N CYS A 3 7.58 4.61 -2.14
CA CYS A 3 8.50 3.75 -2.90
C CYS A 3 8.89 4.35 -4.27
N THR A 4 8.27 5.44 -4.69
CA THR A 4 8.50 6.09 -5.99
C THR A 4 9.70 7.03 -6.03
N GLY A 5 10.39 7.19 -4.91
CA GLY A 5 11.63 7.96 -4.82
C GLY A 5 12.36 7.67 -3.53
N TYR A 6 13.69 7.69 -3.61
CA TYR A 6 14.53 7.64 -2.41
C TYR A 6 14.83 9.07 -1.99
N LEU A 7 14.17 9.53 -0.90
CA LEU A 7 14.34 10.87 -0.36
C LEU A 7 15.17 10.81 0.94
N CYS A 8 16.15 11.67 1.04
CA CYS A 8 16.87 11.98 2.26
C CYS A 8 17.06 13.51 2.35
N PRO A 9 16.41 14.19 3.30
CA PRO A 9 15.44 13.69 4.29
C PRO A 9 14.16 13.15 3.64
N GLY A 10 13.46 12.27 4.37
CA GLY A 10 12.22 11.65 3.90
C GLY A 10 11.02 12.57 3.92
N ILE A 11 9.93 12.12 3.32
CA ILE A 11 8.71 12.93 3.15
C ILE A 11 8.09 13.39 4.47
N SER A 12 8.28 12.61 5.54
CA SER A 12 7.77 12.95 6.88
C SER A 12 8.26 14.31 7.38
N SER A 13 9.52 14.65 7.11
CA SER A 13 10.09 15.94 7.52
C SER A 13 9.49 17.12 6.77
N TYR A 14 9.21 16.97 5.47
CA TYR A 14 8.56 18.02 4.67
C TYR A 14 7.11 18.25 5.11
N VAL A 15 6.39 17.18 5.40
CA VAL A 15 5.01 17.27 5.88
C VAL A 15 4.97 17.91 7.26
N ALA A 16 5.85 17.49 8.18
CA ALA A 16 5.96 18.09 9.51
C ALA A 16 6.23 19.59 9.46
N GLN A 17 7.13 20.03 8.57
CA GLN A 17 7.40 21.44 8.34
C GLN A 17 6.16 22.19 7.84
N LYS A 18 5.47 21.63 6.82
CA LYS A 18 4.26 22.27 6.26
C LYS A 18 3.10 22.36 7.26
N LEU A 19 2.99 21.40 8.15
CA LEU A 19 1.98 21.40 9.23
C LEU A 19 2.35 22.27 10.41
N GLY A 20 3.55 22.88 10.42
CA GLY A 20 4.03 23.68 11.56
C GLY A 20 4.20 22.87 12.84
N CYS A 21 4.57 21.60 12.71
CA CYS A 21 4.77 20.75 13.87
C CYS A 21 5.90 21.24 14.78
N ARG A 22 5.77 20.98 16.08
CA ARG A 22 6.81 21.31 17.06
C ARG A 22 8.13 20.58 16.76
N ASN A 23 9.27 21.13 17.18
CA ASN A 23 10.60 20.60 16.88
C ASN A 23 10.93 19.25 17.54
N ASN A 24 10.16 18.84 18.55
CA ASN A 24 10.36 17.58 19.29
C ASN A 24 9.38 16.48 18.89
N ILE A 25 8.78 16.55 17.72
CA ILE A 25 8.00 15.42 17.17
C ILE A 25 8.93 14.28 16.76
N HIS A 26 8.39 13.08 16.79
CA HIS A 26 9.03 11.92 16.19
C HIS A 26 8.56 11.78 14.75
N THR A 27 9.51 11.61 13.82
CA THR A 27 9.22 11.28 12.42
C THR A 27 9.93 10.00 12.01
N GLN A 28 9.27 9.18 11.22
CA GLN A 28 9.84 7.95 10.69
C GLN A 28 9.35 7.72 9.26
N ASP A 29 10.27 7.41 8.35
CA ASP A 29 9.94 7.03 7.00
C ASP A 29 10.08 5.51 6.82
N VAL A 30 9.04 4.89 6.26
CA VAL A 30 8.96 3.44 6.01
C VAL A 30 9.17 3.21 4.52
N THR A 31 10.23 2.49 4.17
CA THR A 31 10.63 2.22 2.79
C THR A 31 10.87 0.72 2.57
N GLY A 32 10.98 0.29 1.31
CA GLY A 32 11.31 -1.09 0.97
C GLY A 32 10.14 -2.08 0.96
N HIS A 33 8.92 -1.64 1.25
CA HIS A 33 7.71 -2.48 1.21
C HIS A 33 6.91 -2.35 -0.09
N GLY A 34 7.31 -1.45 -0.99
CA GLY A 34 6.59 -1.20 -2.25
C GLY A 34 5.12 -0.88 -2.02
N CYS A 35 4.27 -1.38 -2.92
CA CYS A 35 2.83 -1.18 -2.86
C CYS A 35 2.16 -1.72 -1.58
N GLY A 36 2.80 -2.64 -0.86
CA GLY A 36 2.30 -3.20 0.40
C GLY A 36 2.60 -2.37 1.64
N ALA A 37 3.23 -1.20 1.52
CA ALA A 37 3.75 -0.43 2.66
C ALA A 37 2.68 0.11 3.61
N ALA A 38 1.43 0.31 3.16
CA ALA A 38 0.38 0.88 3.99
C ALA A 38 0.10 0.04 5.24
N ILE A 39 -0.03 -1.27 5.13
CA ILE A 39 -0.35 -2.14 6.27
C ILE A 39 0.78 -2.20 7.32
N PRO A 40 2.05 -2.43 6.97
CA PRO A 40 3.15 -2.27 7.92
C PRO A 40 3.22 -0.89 8.57
N LEU A 41 2.92 0.17 7.82
CA LEU A 41 2.87 1.53 8.36
C LEU A 41 1.78 1.69 9.43
N THR A 42 0.58 1.15 9.20
CA THR A 42 -0.51 1.16 10.19
C THR A 42 -0.15 0.31 11.41
N GLN A 43 0.53 -0.81 11.24
CA GLN A 43 1.02 -1.65 12.35
C GLN A 43 2.01 -0.90 13.23
N ILE A 44 2.93 -0.15 12.63
CA ILE A 44 3.89 0.70 13.36
C ILE A 44 3.12 1.77 14.16
N ALA A 45 2.17 2.47 13.53
CA ALA A 45 1.36 3.49 14.21
C ALA A 45 0.56 2.92 15.39
N HIS A 46 -0.05 1.74 15.22
CA HIS A 46 -0.74 1.04 16.29
C HIS A 46 0.21 0.69 17.45
N GLY A 47 1.41 0.19 17.15
CA GLY A 47 2.44 -0.06 18.16
C GLY A 47 2.82 1.21 18.94
N TYR A 48 3.03 2.32 18.25
CA TYR A 48 3.30 3.61 18.87
C TYR A 48 2.13 4.13 19.71
N SER A 49 0.87 3.96 19.28
CA SER A 49 -0.28 4.39 20.07
C SER A 49 -0.40 3.64 21.41
N LYS A 50 0.01 2.37 21.44
CA LYS A 50 0.07 1.59 22.69
C LYS A 50 1.24 2.00 23.58
N LEU A 51 2.39 2.35 23.00
CA LEU A 51 3.58 2.80 23.73
C LEU A 51 3.43 4.23 24.27
N MET A 52 2.74 5.09 23.52
CA MET A 52 2.55 6.51 23.81
C MET A 52 1.05 6.87 23.72
N PRO A 53 0.24 6.49 24.73
CA PRO A 53 -1.22 6.63 24.65
C PRO A 53 -1.73 8.05 24.41
N SER A 54 -1.02 9.07 24.88
CA SER A 54 -1.38 10.49 24.70
C SER A 54 -0.93 11.07 23.33
N ALA A 55 -0.24 10.28 22.51
CA ALA A 55 0.26 10.78 21.23
C ALA A 55 -0.83 10.75 20.17
N CYS A 56 -0.93 11.85 19.41
CA CYS A 56 -1.62 11.86 18.13
C CYS A 56 -0.62 11.45 17.05
N ILE A 57 -0.90 10.35 16.34
CA ILE A 57 0.01 9.80 15.34
C ILE A 57 -0.65 9.96 13.97
N VAL A 58 0.11 10.41 12.99
CA VAL A 58 -0.34 10.53 11.60
C VAL A 58 0.46 9.57 10.74
N THR A 59 -0.22 8.70 10.01
CA THR A 59 0.39 7.89 8.96
C THR A 59 0.11 8.49 7.60
N LEU A 60 1.11 8.42 6.71
CA LEU A 60 1.04 8.95 5.36
C LEU A 60 1.56 7.92 4.37
N SER A 61 0.79 7.62 3.35
CA SER A 61 1.23 6.89 2.17
C SER A 61 1.16 7.84 0.98
N VAL A 62 2.29 8.07 0.33
CA VAL A 62 2.40 9.04 -0.79
C VAL A 62 3.21 8.41 -1.89
N GLU A 63 2.64 8.36 -3.08
CA GLU A 63 3.31 7.85 -4.27
C GLU A 63 3.10 8.81 -5.44
N VAL A 64 4.19 9.18 -6.09
CA VAL A 64 4.22 9.98 -7.30
C VAL A 64 4.79 9.11 -8.41
N CYS A 65 4.00 8.14 -8.84
CA CYS A 65 4.41 7.14 -9.84
C CYS A 65 4.80 7.80 -11.16
N SER A 66 4.12 8.88 -11.53
CA SER A 66 4.40 9.66 -12.74
C SER A 66 5.83 10.22 -12.78
N ALA A 67 6.45 10.49 -11.63
CA ALA A 67 7.83 10.96 -11.55
C ALA A 67 8.87 9.88 -11.95
N ALA A 68 8.48 8.61 -11.94
CA ALA A 68 9.32 7.48 -12.33
C ALA A 68 9.06 7.01 -13.77
N PHE A 69 8.09 7.60 -14.49
CA PHE A 69 7.74 7.20 -15.83
C PHE A 69 8.82 7.58 -16.83
N TYR A 70 9.00 6.72 -17.81
CA TYR A 70 9.82 7.01 -19.00
C TYR A 70 9.23 6.27 -20.21
N ILE A 71 9.54 6.78 -21.40
CA ILE A 71 9.06 6.19 -22.64
C ILE A 71 10.00 5.05 -23.06
N SER A 72 9.42 3.90 -23.39
CA SER A 72 10.12 2.71 -23.89
C SER A 72 9.14 1.83 -24.65
N ASP A 73 9.63 1.07 -25.61
CA ASP A 73 8.85 0.04 -26.34
C ASP A 73 8.81 -1.29 -25.59
N GLU A 74 9.40 -1.37 -24.41
CA GLU A 74 9.36 -2.58 -23.59
C GLU A 74 7.95 -2.78 -23.00
N PRO A 75 7.31 -3.96 -23.19
CA PRO A 75 5.95 -4.20 -22.72
C PRO A 75 5.73 -3.94 -21.23
N ASP A 76 6.69 -4.33 -20.39
CA ASP A 76 6.61 -4.14 -18.93
C ASP A 76 6.58 -2.65 -18.55
N VAL A 77 7.31 -1.81 -19.28
CA VAL A 77 7.32 -0.36 -19.09
C VAL A 77 6.00 0.25 -19.52
N LEU A 78 5.50 -0.15 -20.70
CA LEU A 78 4.22 0.33 -21.22
C LEU A 78 3.07 -0.03 -20.28
N ILE A 79 3.01 -1.30 -19.81
CA ILE A 79 2.01 -1.75 -18.85
C ILE A 79 2.09 -0.92 -17.56
N SER A 80 3.29 -0.72 -17.03
CA SER A 80 3.48 0.07 -15.80
C SER A 80 3.02 1.51 -15.98
N THR A 81 3.39 2.15 -17.09
CA THR A 81 2.99 3.54 -17.38
C THR A 81 1.48 3.71 -17.52
N CYS A 82 0.78 2.69 -18.05
CA CYS A 82 -0.67 2.72 -18.20
C CYS A 82 -1.42 2.32 -16.91
N LEU A 83 -0.77 1.58 -16.03
CA LEU A 83 -1.41 1.00 -14.84
C LEU A 83 -1.29 1.90 -13.61
N PHE A 84 -0.12 2.48 -13.37
CA PHE A 84 0.16 3.24 -12.15
C PHE A 84 -0.38 4.66 -12.22
N GLY A 85 -0.86 5.17 -11.08
CA GLY A 85 -1.29 6.55 -10.86
C GLY A 85 -0.63 7.16 -9.61
N ASP A 86 -0.75 8.48 -9.48
CA ASP A 86 -0.27 9.23 -8.32
C ASP A 86 -1.35 9.25 -7.25
N GLY A 87 -0.95 9.15 -5.99
CA GLY A 87 -1.90 9.19 -4.89
C GLY A 87 -1.27 9.41 -3.53
N ALA A 88 -2.12 9.86 -2.61
CA ALA A 88 -1.77 10.03 -1.21
C ALA A 88 -2.96 9.63 -0.34
N ALA A 89 -2.65 9.03 0.81
CA ALA A 89 -3.61 8.72 1.86
C ALA A 89 -3.00 9.02 3.23
N ALA A 90 -3.85 9.49 4.15
CA ALA A 90 -3.46 9.77 5.52
C ALA A 90 -4.46 9.16 6.49
N ALA A 91 -3.99 8.74 7.66
CA ALA A 91 -4.83 8.34 8.76
C ALA A 91 -4.30 8.89 10.08
N VAL A 92 -5.20 9.31 10.95
CA VAL A 92 -4.89 9.77 12.32
C VAL A 92 -5.19 8.64 13.28
N TRP A 93 -4.27 8.42 14.21
CA TRP A 93 -4.33 7.36 15.23
C TRP A 93 -4.33 7.97 16.62
N SER A 94 -5.22 7.45 17.46
CA SER A 94 -5.34 7.77 18.87
C SER A 94 -5.58 6.49 19.66
N SER A 95 -5.18 6.45 20.93
CA SER A 95 -5.52 5.35 21.85
C SER A 95 -6.86 5.56 22.55
N ASP A 96 -7.35 6.80 22.59
CA ASP A 96 -8.46 7.18 23.47
C ASP A 96 -9.81 7.21 22.75
N SER A 97 -9.81 7.49 21.46
CA SER A 97 -11.03 7.59 20.66
C SER A 97 -10.71 7.45 19.16
N GLY A 98 -11.65 6.91 18.41
CA GLY A 98 -11.57 6.78 16.96
C GLY A 98 -12.88 6.21 16.42
N ASP A 99 -13.14 6.43 15.15
CA ASP A 99 -14.32 5.90 14.48
C ASP A 99 -14.19 4.40 14.21
N TYR A 100 -12.94 3.89 14.17
CA TYR A 100 -12.62 2.50 13.86
C TYR A 100 -11.51 1.98 14.78
N GLU A 101 -11.63 0.71 15.16
CA GLU A 101 -10.65 0.03 15.98
C GLU A 101 -9.90 -1.03 15.15
N VAL A 102 -8.58 -1.16 15.39
CA VAL A 102 -7.74 -2.17 14.77
C VAL A 102 -7.44 -3.27 15.77
N TYR A 103 -7.91 -4.49 15.50
CA TYR A 103 -7.79 -5.64 16.40
C TYR A 103 -6.51 -6.44 16.23
N GLY A 104 -5.95 -6.50 15.02
CA GLY A 104 -4.77 -7.33 14.80
C GLY A 104 -4.16 -7.18 13.41
N TYR A 105 -3.02 -7.84 13.26
CA TYR A 105 -2.25 -7.91 12.02
C TYR A 105 -1.74 -9.32 11.81
N GLU A 106 -1.83 -9.78 10.59
CA GLU A 106 -1.18 -11.00 10.14
C GLU A 106 -0.30 -10.73 8.94
N SER A 107 0.74 -11.53 8.76
CA SER A 107 1.64 -11.41 7.64
C SER A 107 2.04 -12.76 7.06
N PHE A 108 2.32 -12.76 5.77
CA PHE A 108 2.87 -13.91 5.07
C PHE A 108 4.07 -13.48 4.24
N LEU A 109 5.23 -14.03 4.54
CA LEU A 109 6.48 -13.74 3.84
C LEU A 109 6.95 -14.98 3.06
N ASN A 110 7.21 -14.80 1.75
CA ASN A 110 7.79 -15.84 0.90
C ASN A 110 9.06 -15.33 0.18
N PRO A 111 10.22 -15.39 0.81
CA PRO A 111 11.47 -14.86 0.24
C PRO A 111 11.90 -15.55 -1.05
N LYS A 112 11.43 -16.77 -1.30
CA LYS A 112 11.78 -17.54 -2.52
C LYS A 112 11.19 -16.92 -3.78
N GLU A 113 10.12 -16.14 -3.65
CA GLU A 113 9.41 -15.53 -4.76
C GLU A 113 9.73 -14.03 -4.97
N ARG A 114 10.70 -13.48 -4.21
CA ARG A 114 11.05 -12.03 -4.24
C ARG A 114 11.42 -11.50 -5.62
N GLU A 115 11.95 -12.36 -6.49
CA GLU A 115 12.38 -11.96 -7.84
C GLU A 115 11.20 -11.82 -8.83
N LYS A 116 9.99 -12.23 -8.43
CA LYS A 116 8.81 -12.22 -9.31
C LYS A 116 8.08 -10.88 -9.34
N ILE A 117 8.26 -10.06 -8.31
CA ILE A 117 7.74 -8.69 -8.27
C ILE A 117 8.79 -7.79 -7.61
N ARG A 118 9.35 -6.87 -8.37
CA ARG A 118 10.35 -5.94 -7.86
C ARG A 118 10.57 -4.75 -8.78
N PHE A 119 11.14 -3.69 -8.22
CA PHE A 119 11.72 -2.61 -8.98
C PHE A 119 13.24 -2.76 -9.02
N VAL A 120 13.83 -2.56 -10.18
CA VAL A 120 15.27 -2.54 -10.37
C VAL A 120 15.71 -1.22 -10.98
N ASN A 121 16.83 -0.68 -10.49
CA ASN A 121 17.48 0.46 -11.13
C ASN A 121 18.35 -0.07 -12.28
N SER A 122 18.06 0.38 -13.48
CA SER A 122 18.84 0.05 -14.68
C SER A 122 19.07 1.32 -15.49
N GLY A 123 20.33 1.75 -15.62
CA GLY A 123 20.68 2.98 -16.33
C GLY A 123 20.03 4.24 -15.78
N GLY A 124 19.86 4.34 -14.46
CA GLY A 124 19.23 5.48 -13.78
C GLY A 124 17.69 5.48 -13.87
N LYS A 125 17.08 4.44 -14.44
CA LYS A 125 15.63 4.29 -14.58
C LYS A 125 15.12 3.21 -13.65
N LEU A 126 13.97 3.47 -13.02
CA LEU A 126 13.29 2.50 -12.17
C LEU A 126 12.40 1.60 -13.04
N LYS A 127 12.84 0.36 -13.25
CA LYS A 127 12.14 -0.62 -14.08
C LYS A 127 11.34 -1.58 -13.20
N ASN A 128 10.03 -1.66 -13.44
CA ASN A 128 9.17 -2.66 -12.82
C ASN A 128 9.40 -4.03 -13.48
N GLN A 129 9.55 -5.06 -12.65
CA GLN A 129 9.59 -6.46 -13.09
C GLN A 129 8.42 -7.18 -12.45
N LEU A 130 7.47 -7.64 -13.27
CA LEU A 130 6.26 -8.30 -12.84
C LEU A 130 6.08 -9.62 -13.59
N HIS A 131 6.27 -10.71 -12.88
CA HIS A 131 6.09 -12.04 -13.48
C HIS A 131 4.61 -12.41 -13.56
N ARG A 132 4.19 -13.04 -14.66
CA ARG A 132 2.80 -13.47 -14.93
C ARG A 132 2.16 -14.37 -13.85
N SER A 133 2.96 -14.97 -12.98
CA SER A 133 2.44 -15.80 -11.87
C SER A 133 2.05 -15.01 -10.63
N VAL A 134 2.30 -13.70 -10.58
CA VAL A 134 2.03 -12.86 -9.39
C VAL A 134 0.57 -12.90 -8.96
N PRO A 135 -0.44 -12.79 -9.85
CA PRO A 135 -1.84 -12.85 -9.45
C PRO A 135 -2.19 -14.13 -8.67
N GLU A 136 -1.88 -15.29 -9.23
CA GLU A 136 -2.17 -16.58 -8.59
C GLU A 136 -1.36 -16.80 -7.31
N MET A 137 -0.11 -16.36 -7.29
CA MET A 137 0.77 -16.47 -6.13
C MET A 137 0.27 -15.59 -4.98
N THR A 138 -0.14 -14.36 -5.26
CA THR A 138 -0.72 -13.44 -4.29
C THR A 138 -2.02 -14.00 -3.73
N ALA A 139 -2.91 -14.50 -4.60
CA ALA A 139 -4.17 -15.10 -4.19
C ALA A 139 -3.98 -16.32 -3.26
N LYS A 140 -2.96 -17.15 -3.53
CA LYS A 140 -2.61 -18.28 -2.64
C LYS A 140 -2.11 -17.82 -1.27
N ALA A 141 -1.29 -16.76 -1.23
CA ALA A 141 -0.78 -16.21 0.02
C ALA A 141 -1.90 -15.61 0.88
N VAL A 142 -2.76 -14.79 0.26
CA VAL A 142 -3.91 -14.18 0.94
C VAL A 142 -4.89 -15.24 1.43
N LYS A 143 -5.14 -16.29 0.65
CA LYS A 143 -6.02 -17.39 1.08
C LYS A 143 -5.53 -18.05 2.37
N LYS A 144 -4.23 -18.25 2.55
CA LYS A 144 -3.67 -18.80 3.79
C LYS A 144 -3.94 -17.92 5.01
N LEU A 145 -3.83 -16.60 4.86
CA LEU A 145 -4.17 -15.67 5.93
C LEU A 145 -5.69 -15.68 6.20
N TYR A 146 -6.49 -15.68 5.15
CA TYR A 146 -7.94 -15.69 5.24
C TYR A 146 -8.50 -16.94 5.93
N GLU A 147 -7.92 -18.13 5.68
CA GLU A 147 -8.35 -19.40 6.30
C GLU A 147 -8.03 -19.47 7.80
N ASN A 148 -7.08 -18.66 8.27
CA ASN A 148 -6.70 -18.59 9.70
C ASN A 148 -7.47 -17.50 10.46
N SER A 149 -8.28 -16.70 9.78
CA SER A 149 -9.02 -15.58 10.37
C SER A 149 -10.51 -15.89 10.44
N GLU A 150 -11.24 -15.18 11.29
CA GLU A 150 -12.70 -15.14 11.23
C GLU A 150 -13.14 -14.59 9.86
N THR A 151 -14.22 -15.15 9.30
CA THR A 151 -14.73 -14.69 8.00
C THR A 151 -15.15 -13.23 8.08
N PRO A 152 -14.46 -12.32 7.39
CA PRO A 152 -14.77 -10.89 7.45
C PRO A 152 -16.05 -10.60 6.66
N LYS A 153 -16.79 -9.58 7.10
CA LYS A 153 -17.96 -9.07 6.37
C LYS A 153 -17.57 -8.35 5.08
N LYS A 154 -16.38 -7.76 5.05
CA LYS A 154 -15.86 -6.99 3.91
C LYS A 154 -14.36 -7.24 3.75
N ILE A 155 -13.92 -7.32 2.51
CA ILE A 155 -12.52 -7.42 2.15
C ILE A 155 -12.17 -6.25 1.24
N ILE A 156 -11.14 -5.50 1.63
CA ILE A 156 -10.57 -4.41 0.86
C ILE A 156 -9.10 -4.74 0.65
N THR A 157 -8.64 -4.63 -0.59
CA THR A 157 -7.27 -4.99 -0.94
C THR A 157 -6.56 -3.88 -1.70
N HIS A 158 -5.25 -4.01 -1.83
CA HIS A 158 -4.50 -3.24 -2.81
C HIS A 158 -4.93 -3.63 -4.23
N GLY A 159 -5.38 -2.65 -5.01
CA GLY A 159 -5.74 -2.81 -6.42
C GLY A 159 -4.50 -2.86 -7.33
N GLY A 160 -3.71 -3.93 -7.22
CA GLY A 160 -2.45 -4.08 -7.96
C GLY A 160 -2.61 -4.24 -9.48
N GLY A 161 -3.81 -4.57 -9.94
CA GLY A 161 -4.19 -4.79 -11.33
C GLY A 161 -5.42 -5.69 -11.40
N ARG A 162 -6.16 -5.63 -12.51
CA ARG A 162 -7.40 -6.40 -12.70
C ARG A 162 -7.18 -7.89 -12.45
N ASP A 163 -6.16 -8.48 -13.04
CA ASP A 163 -5.89 -9.92 -12.93
C ASP A 163 -5.57 -10.36 -11.49
N VAL A 164 -4.99 -9.46 -10.68
CA VAL A 164 -4.75 -9.72 -9.25
C VAL A 164 -6.07 -9.76 -8.49
N ILE A 165 -6.96 -8.80 -8.74
CA ILE A 165 -8.29 -8.74 -8.10
C ILE A 165 -9.11 -9.98 -8.49
N ASP A 166 -9.16 -10.31 -9.78
CA ASP A 166 -9.88 -11.47 -10.31
C ASP A 166 -9.38 -12.79 -9.67
N ALA A 167 -8.05 -12.92 -9.52
CA ALA A 167 -7.45 -14.09 -8.90
C ALA A 167 -7.79 -14.20 -7.40
N LEU A 168 -7.82 -13.06 -6.69
CA LEU A 168 -8.22 -13.00 -5.28
C LEU A 168 -9.68 -13.38 -5.09
N GLU A 169 -10.62 -12.75 -5.81
CA GLU A 169 -12.04 -13.03 -5.72
C GLU A 169 -12.34 -14.52 -6.00
N LYS A 170 -11.78 -15.03 -7.08
CA LYS A 170 -11.90 -16.45 -7.43
C LYS A 170 -11.34 -17.38 -6.35
N LYS A 171 -10.16 -17.05 -5.80
CA LYS A 171 -9.47 -17.90 -4.84
C LYS A 171 -10.12 -17.92 -3.47
N LEU A 172 -10.68 -16.79 -3.06
CA LEU A 172 -11.39 -16.63 -1.78
C LEU A 172 -12.85 -17.07 -1.87
N GLY A 173 -13.40 -17.20 -3.09
CA GLY A 173 -14.82 -17.52 -3.29
C GLY A 173 -15.76 -16.40 -2.84
N ILE A 174 -15.33 -15.16 -2.99
CA ILE A 174 -16.08 -13.97 -2.58
C ILE A 174 -16.68 -13.22 -3.77
N SER A 175 -17.65 -12.39 -3.48
CA SER A 175 -18.20 -11.45 -4.46
C SER A 175 -17.20 -10.35 -4.81
N GLU A 176 -17.57 -9.51 -5.77
CA GLU A 176 -16.76 -8.41 -6.27
C GLU A 176 -16.26 -7.47 -5.15
N MET A 177 -14.97 -7.15 -5.19
CA MET A 177 -14.33 -6.15 -4.33
C MET A 177 -14.57 -4.75 -4.90
N VAL A 178 -15.80 -4.24 -4.77
CA VAL A 178 -16.29 -3.05 -5.45
C VAL A 178 -15.37 -1.85 -5.25
N GLU A 179 -15.01 -1.52 -4.00
CA GLU A 179 -14.19 -0.33 -3.69
C GLU A 179 -12.77 -0.47 -4.24
N THR A 180 -12.19 -1.65 -4.15
CA THR A 180 -10.86 -1.94 -4.74
C THR A 180 -10.89 -1.78 -6.26
N ARG A 181 -11.95 -2.27 -6.92
CA ARG A 181 -12.14 -2.12 -8.36
C ARG A 181 -12.40 -0.67 -8.77
N ASN A 182 -13.19 0.06 -8.02
CA ASN A 182 -13.48 1.48 -8.26
C ASN A 182 -12.20 2.32 -8.20
N VAL A 183 -11.36 2.11 -7.18
CA VAL A 183 -10.07 2.81 -7.07
C VAL A 183 -9.18 2.50 -8.26
N LEU A 184 -9.06 1.22 -8.64
CA LEU A 184 -8.27 0.83 -9.80
C LEU A 184 -8.82 1.44 -11.11
N ALA A 185 -10.12 1.47 -11.29
CA ALA A 185 -10.76 1.99 -12.51
C ALA A 185 -10.64 3.51 -12.63
N ASN A 186 -10.77 4.25 -11.52
CA ASN A 186 -10.81 5.71 -11.54
C ASN A 186 -9.43 6.35 -11.41
N TYR A 187 -8.50 5.71 -10.70
CA TYR A 187 -7.21 6.30 -10.35
C TYR A 187 -6.01 5.45 -10.76
N GLY A 188 -6.22 4.21 -11.22
CA GLY A 188 -5.15 3.26 -11.48
C GLY A 188 -4.59 2.64 -10.19
N ASN A 189 -3.42 2.01 -10.33
CA ASN A 189 -2.68 1.48 -9.20
C ASN A 189 -1.90 2.62 -8.52
N LEU A 190 -2.42 3.13 -7.41
CA LEU A 190 -1.81 4.20 -6.62
C LEU A 190 -0.63 3.70 -5.75
N SER A 191 -0.17 2.45 -5.94
CA SER A 191 0.84 1.84 -5.09
C SER A 191 0.40 1.77 -3.62
N SER A 192 1.22 2.19 -2.65
CA SER A 192 0.91 2.06 -1.22
C SER A 192 -0.38 2.78 -0.77
N PRO A 193 -0.82 3.92 -1.30
CA PRO A 193 -2.11 4.52 -0.98
C PRO A 193 -3.34 3.72 -1.37
N SER A 194 -3.28 2.85 -2.39
CA SER A 194 -4.47 2.21 -2.99
C SER A 194 -5.43 1.59 -1.97
N VAL A 195 -4.90 0.82 -1.01
CA VAL A 195 -5.74 0.13 -0.03
C VAL A 195 -6.41 1.10 0.94
N MET A 196 -5.74 2.19 1.30
CA MET A 196 -6.29 3.21 2.19
C MET A 196 -7.36 4.06 1.48
N VAL A 197 -7.17 4.36 0.20
CA VAL A 197 -8.18 5.05 -0.63
C VAL A 197 -9.41 4.17 -0.81
N ALA A 198 -9.23 2.86 -1.04
CA ALA A 198 -10.35 1.93 -1.12
C ALA A 198 -11.09 1.74 0.23
N LEU A 199 -10.36 1.81 1.34
CA LEU A 199 -10.95 1.83 2.66
C LEU A 199 -11.78 3.11 2.89
N ASP A 200 -11.26 4.28 2.52
CA ASP A 200 -11.96 5.56 2.63
C ASP A 200 -13.24 5.58 1.77
N GLU A 201 -13.23 4.97 0.58
CA GLU A 201 -14.44 4.80 -0.23
C GLU A 201 -15.49 3.91 0.45
N TYR A 202 -15.08 2.88 1.15
CA TYR A 202 -15.99 2.02 1.89
C TYR A 202 -16.60 2.70 3.12
N LEU A 203 -15.86 3.62 3.75
CA LEU A 203 -16.28 4.28 5.00
C LEU A 203 -17.19 5.49 4.76
N LYS A 204 -17.37 5.95 3.52
CA LYS A 204 -18.29 7.02 3.12
C LYS A 204 -19.71 6.52 2.90
#